data_47b8a569b3b0cd83ab869ca0264bdf6d
#
_entry.id   47b8a569b3b0cd83ab869ca0264bdf6d
#
_cell.length_a   1.000
_cell.length_b   1.000
_cell.length_c   1.000
_cell.angle_alpha   90.00
_cell.angle_beta   90.00
_cell.angle_gamma   90.00
#
_symmetry.space_group_name_H-M   'P 1'
#
loop_
_entity.id
_entity.type
_entity.pdbx_description
1 polymer ?
#
loop_
_entity_poly.entity_id
_entity_poly.type
_entity_poly.pdbx_seq_one_letter_code
_entity_poly.pdbx_strand_id
1 'polypeptide(L)'
;MKPSPDAKETVSRFEKLLVALANSGIDFAVADGLAVIFNGYPRLTLDVDILVSDAPENLRKLLDCLSHWGEDWARELKPEDFTPQPGAIRVIEEFDLDIFTRMGGKTLDYFRPRLRHIKAGHVRIPHLSPADLIFLKQDSSRDKDKLDVAAMKEILAREG
;
A
#
# COMPACT_ATOMS: atom_id res chain seq x y z
N MET A 1 11.44 17.77 -17.26
CA MET A 1 11.53 18.24 -15.87
C MET A 1 11.86 17.08 -14.95
N LYS A 2 12.83 17.23 -14.10
CA LYS A 2 13.18 16.18 -13.15
C LYS A 2 12.12 16.12 -12.06
N PRO A 3 11.70 14.91 -11.61
CA PRO A 3 10.82 14.82 -10.45
C PRO A 3 11.51 15.41 -9.23
N SER A 4 10.74 15.87 -8.25
CA SER A 4 11.35 16.42 -7.05
C SER A 4 12.22 15.32 -6.40
N PRO A 5 13.41 15.66 -5.88
CA PRO A 5 14.27 14.67 -5.23
C PRO A 5 13.53 13.90 -4.13
N ASP A 6 12.68 14.59 -3.38
CA ASP A 6 11.97 14.00 -2.25
C ASP A 6 10.98 12.91 -2.69
N ALA A 7 10.22 13.15 -3.76
CA ALA A 7 9.27 12.16 -4.27
C ALA A 7 10.00 10.92 -4.79
N LYS A 8 11.12 11.13 -5.51
CA LYS A 8 11.92 10.04 -6.05
C LYS A 8 12.55 9.22 -4.93
N GLU A 9 13.10 9.89 -3.91
CA GLU A 9 13.71 9.21 -2.77
C GLU A 9 12.67 8.39 -1.99
N THR A 10 11.46 8.93 -1.81
CA THR A 10 10.38 8.25 -1.12
C THR A 10 10.04 6.93 -1.81
N VAL A 11 9.83 6.97 -3.14
CA VAL A 11 9.52 5.76 -3.90
C VAL A 11 10.70 4.77 -3.83
N SER A 12 11.93 5.27 -3.96
CA SER A 12 13.12 4.42 -3.90
C SER A 12 13.30 3.74 -2.54
N ARG A 13 12.99 4.45 -1.44
CA ARG A 13 13.10 3.88 -0.10
C ARG A 13 12.17 2.68 0.09
N PHE A 14 10.98 2.73 -0.46
CA PHE A 14 9.96 1.70 -0.29
C PHE A 14 10.05 0.59 -1.33
N GLU A 15 10.75 0.84 -2.42
CA GLU A 15 10.80 -0.08 -3.56
C GLU A 15 11.35 -1.44 -3.18
N LYS A 16 12.42 -1.49 -2.41
CA LYS A 16 13.05 -2.76 -2.02
C LYS A 16 12.09 -3.65 -1.24
N LEU A 17 11.32 -3.06 -0.31
CA LEU A 17 10.34 -3.81 0.45
C LEU A 17 9.25 -4.35 -0.45
N LEU A 18 8.70 -3.49 -1.31
CA LEU A 18 7.60 -3.89 -2.20
C LEU A 18 8.04 -4.97 -3.19
N VAL A 19 9.26 -4.88 -3.70
CA VAL A 19 9.82 -5.91 -4.57
C VAL A 19 9.97 -7.23 -3.81
N ALA A 20 10.43 -7.18 -2.56
CA ALA A 20 10.56 -8.39 -1.74
C ALA A 20 9.20 -9.05 -1.48
N LEU A 21 8.17 -8.26 -1.20
CA LEU A 21 6.81 -8.77 -1.01
C LEU A 21 6.29 -9.43 -2.29
N ALA A 22 6.47 -8.78 -3.44
CA ALA A 22 6.02 -9.32 -4.71
C ALA A 22 6.77 -10.60 -5.09
N ASN A 23 8.10 -10.63 -4.89
CA ASN A 23 8.91 -11.80 -5.16
C ASN A 23 8.56 -12.98 -4.27
N SER A 24 8.08 -12.72 -3.06
CA SER A 24 7.69 -13.77 -2.12
C SER A 24 6.30 -14.34 -2.38
N GLY A 25 5.63 -13.88 -3.42
CA GLY A 25 4.30 -14.37 -3.78
C GLY A 25 3.20 -13.96 -2.83
N ILE A 26 3.39 -12.85 -2.13
CA ILE A 26 2.40 -12.34 -1.19
C ILE A 26 1.26 -11.67 -1.95
N ASP A 27 0.03 -11.96 -1.54
CA ASP A 27 -1.18 -11.36 -2.11
C ASP A 27 -1.45 -10.07 -1.36
N PHE A 28 -1.11 -8.94 -2.00
CA PHE A 28 -1.24 -7.62 -1.40
C PHE A 28 -1.49 -6.55 -2.47
N ALA A 29 -1.86 -5.37 -2.01
CA ALA A 29 -1.91 -4.16 -2.85
C ALA A 29 -1.47 -2.96 -2.03
N VAL A 30 -0.71 -2.08 -2.65
CA VAL A 30 -0.32 -0.81 -2.02
C VAL A 30 -1.55 0.10 -1.95
N ALA A 31 -1.71 0.76 -0.82
CA ALA A 31 -2.86 1.62 -0.53
C ALA A 31 -2.40 3.01 -0.10
N ASP A 32 -3.36 3.87 0.17
CA ASP A 32 -3.20 5.22 0.71
C ASP A 32 -2.16 6.07 -0.05
N GLY A 33 -1.32 6.81 0.65
CA GLY A 33 -0.44 7.83 0.07
C GLY A 33 0.47 7.33 -1.03
N LEU A 34 1.10 6.17 -0.85
CA LEU A 34 1.98 5.63 -1.87
C LEU A 34 1.20 5.20 -3.12
N ALA A 35 -0.03 4.70 -2.95
CA ALA A 35 -0.90 4.39 -4.09
C ALA A 35 -1.30 5.65 -4.85
N VAL A 36 -1.53 6.75 -4.14
CA VAL A 36 -1.79 8.06 -4.76
C VAL A 36 -0.60 8.46 -5.64
N ILE A 37 0.62 8.30 -5.13
CA ILE A 37 1.85 8.60 -5.88
C ILE A 37 1.94 7.69 -7.12
N PHE A 38 1.68 6.40 -6.96
CA PHE A 38 1.75 5.43 -8.06
C PHE A 38 0.74 5.72 -9.16
N ASN A 39 -0.39 6.35 -8.81
CA ASN A 39 -1.37 6.77 -9.80
C ASN A 39 -1.01 8.07 -10.52
N GLY A 40 0.07 8.73 -10.11
CA GLY A 40 0.60 9.87 -10.83
C GLY A 40 0.52 11.21 -10.12
N TYR A 41 0.11 11.25 -8.86
CA TYR A 41 0.07 12.49 -8.09
C TYR A 41 1.30 12.58 -7.18
N PRO A 42 2.31 13.39 -7.54
CA PRO A 42 3.52 13.50 -6.74
C PRO A 42 3.23 14.22 -5.41
N ARG A 43 3.53 13.54 -4.32
CA ARG A 43 3.49 14.10 -2.98
C ARG A 43 4.39 13.30 -2.07
N LEU A 44 4.69 13.85 -0.90
CA LEU A 44 5.51 13.16 0.10
C LEU A 44 4.64 12.20 0.91
N THR A 45 5.17 11.02 1.19
CA THR A 45 4.61 10.10 2.17
C THR A 45 5.75 9.49 2.97
N LEU A 46 5.50 9.26 4.26
CA LEU A 46 6.48 8.68 5.18
C LEU A 46 6.16 7.23 5.50
N ASP A 47 4.97 6.77 5.12
CA ASP A 47 4.45 5.45 5.47
C ASP A 47 4.17 4.63 4.22
N VAL A 48 4.29 3.31 4.36
CA VAL A 48 3.77 2.36 3.38
C VAL A 48 2.54 1.71 3.97
N ASP A 49 1.42 1.80 3.26
CA ASP A 49 0.19 1.11 3.63
C ASP A 49 -0.07 0.01 2.63
N ILE A 50 -0.27 -1.21 3.12
CA ILE A 50 -0.62 -2.33 2.25
C ILE A 50 -1.87 -3.01 2.76
N LEU A 51 -2.69 -3.44 1.81
CA LEU A 51 -3.86 -4.27 2.08
C LEU A 51 -3.51 -5.68 1.63
N VAL A 52 -3.62 -6.65 2.55
CA VAL A 52 -3.21 -8.03 2.29
C VAL A 52 -4.40 -8.97 2.40
N SER A 53 -4.38 -10.06 1.64
CA SER A 53 -5.32 -11.14 1.83
C SER A 53 -5.15 -11.73 3.24
N ASP A 54 -6.25 -11.95 3.94
CA ASP A 54 -6.24 -12.52 5.29
C ASP A 54 -6.19 -14.04 5.32
N ALA A 55 -6.01 -14.68 4.18
CA ALA A 55 -5.82 -16.13 4.13
C ALA A 55 -4.62 -16.52 5.00
N PRO A 56 -4.76 -17.53 5.87
CA PRO A 56 -3.68 -17.90 6.81
C PRO A 56 -2.34 -18.15 6.14
N GLU A 57 -2.33 -18.79 4.98
CA GLU A 57 -1.09 -19.06 4.27
C GLU A 57 -0.44 -17.76 3.78
N ASN A 58 -1.25 -16.80 3.31
CA ASN A 58 -0.74 -15.51 2.86
C ASN A 58 -0.09 -14.74 4.01
N LEU A 59 -0.74 -14.77 5.19
CA LEU A 59 -0.20 -14.11 6.37
C LEU A 59 1.11 -14.76 6.84
N ARG A 60 1.24 -16.08 6.71
CA ARG A 60 2.49 -16.76 7.03
C ARG A 60 3.61 -16.34 6.10
N LYS A 61 3.33 -16.26 4.79
CA LYS A 61 4.31 -15.80 3.80
C LYS A 61 4.73 -14.37 4.08
N LEU A 62 3.77 -13.51 4.43
CA LEU A 62 4.04 -12.12 4.78
C LEU A 62 4.98 -12.03 5.98
N LEU A 63 4.66 -12.74 7.05
CA LEU A 63 5.47 -12.72 8.27
C LEU A 63 6.87 -13.29 8.03
N ASP A 64 6.97 -14.36 7.24
CA ASP A 64 8.25 -14.93 6.89
C ASP A 64 9.11 -13.93 6.10
N CYS A 65 8.51 -13.25 5.14
CA CYS A 65 9.21 -12.22 4.36
C CYS A 65 9.69 -11.09 5.26
N LEU A 66 8.82 -10.57 6.13
CA LEU A 66 9.15 -9.46 7.00
C LEU A 66 10.16 -9.85 8.09
N SER A 67 10.18 -11.11 8.51
CA SER A 67 11.13 -11.57 9.53
C SER A 67 12.59 -11.51 9.04
N HIS A 68 12.79 -11.46 7.73
CA HIS A 68 14.11 -11.36 7.12
C HIS A 68 14.40 -9.94 6.65
N TRP A 69 13.58 -8.97 7.09
CA TRP A 69 13.70 -7.58 6.66
C TRP A 69 13.95 -6.67 7.86
N GLY A 70 14.77 -5.65 7.63
CA GLY A 70 15.01 -4.60 8.61
C GLY A 70 15.55 -5.11 9.95
N GLU A 71 14.93 -4.69 11.03
CA GLU A 71 15.33 -5.03 12.39
C GLU A 71 14.67 -6.31 12.92
N ASP A 72 14.01 -7.07 12.07
CA ASP A 72 13.36 -8.34 12.40
C ASP A 72 12.23 -8.23 13.45
N TRP A 73 11.66 -7.06 13.62
CA TRP A 73 10.60 -6.83 14.61
C TRP A 73 9.35 -7.64 14.31
N ALA A 74 9.12 -7.96 13.04
CA ALA A 74 7.96 -8.74 12.63
C ALA A 74 8.07 -10.22 13.06
N ARG A 75 9.20 -10.68 13.54
CA ARG A 75 9.35 -12.06 14.01
C ARG A 75 8.46 -12.39 15.20
N GLU A 76 8.08 -11.37 15.97
CA GLU A 76 7.20 -11.56 17.12
C GLU A 76 5.72 -11.63 16.74
N LEU A 77 5.38 -11.24 15.51
CA LEU A 77 4.02 -11.28 15.03
C LEU A 77 3.61 -12.70 14.62
N LYS A 78 2.35 -13.02 14.86
CA LYS A 78 1.75 -14.30 14.49
C LYS A 78 0.54 -14.05 13.58
N PRO A 79 0.16 -15.03 12.74
CA PRO A 79 -1.04 -14.87 11.90
C PRO A 79 -2.29 -14.52 12.70
N GLU A 80 -2.36 -14.99 13.94
CA GLU A 80 -3.51 -14.73 14.83
C GLU A 80 -3.63 -13.26 15.24
N ASP A 81 -2.54 -12.49 15.14
CA ASP A 81 -2.55 -11.05 15.45
C ASP A 81 -3.31 -10.23 14.42
N PHE A 82 -3.55 -10.81 13.23
CA PHE A 82 -4.32 -10.16 12.16
C PHE A 82 -5.78 -10.54 12.30
N THR A 83 -6.55 -9.63 12.91
CA THR A 83 -7.99 -9.87 13.13
C THR A 83 -8.80 -9.25 11.98
N PRO A 84 -10.05 -9.71 11.77
CA PRO A 84 -10.92 -9.09 10.77
C PRO A 84 -11.45 -7.72 11.19
N GLN A 85 -11.05 -7.22 12.35
CA GLN A 85 -11.44 -5.90 12.81
C GLN A 85 -10.79 -4.81 11.96
N PRO A 86 -11.46 -3.65 11.79
CA PRO A 86 -10.82 -2.51 11.12
C PRO A 86 -9.58 -2.05 11.88
N GLY A 87 -8.57 -1.64 11.13
CA GLY A 87 -7.33 -1.14 11.70
C GLY A 87 -6.12 -1.74 11.01
N ALA A 88 -4.96 -1.30 11.45
CA ALA A 88 -3.69 -1.71 10.88
C ALA A 88 -2.79 -2.29 11.96
N ILE A 89 -1.93 -3.21 11.54
CA ILE A 89 -0.78 -3.63 12.35
C ILE A 89 0.41 -2.84 11.83
N ARG A 90 1.04 -2.08 12.70
CA ARG A 90 2.21 -1.28 12.34
C ARG A 90 3.48 -2.03 12.65
N VAL A 91 4.33 -2.16 11.64
CA VAL A 91 5.67 -2.70 11.77
C VAL A 91 6.65 -1.55 11.56
N ILE A 92 7.51 -1.30 12.54
CA ILE A 92 8.49 -0.21 12.46
C ILE A 92 9.79 -0.79 11.90
N GLU A 93 10.15 -0.33 10.71
CA GLU A 93 11.37 -0.67 10.00
C GLU A 93 12.14 0.64 9.74
N GLU A 94 12.80 0.78 8.59
CA GLU A 94 13.40 2.06 8.18
C GLU A 94 12.33 3.14 7.99
N PHE A 95 11.09 2.72 7.85
CA PHE A 95 9.90 3.55 7.70
C PHE A 95 8.71 2.77 8.29
N ASP A 96 7.61 3.45 8.53
CA ASP A 96 6.42 2.77 9.06
C ASP A 96 5.73 1.97 7.97
N LEU A 97 5.47 0.71 8.24
CA LEU A 97 4.69 -0.17 7.39
C LEU A 97 3.39 -0.50 8.11
N ASP A 98 2.28 -0.06 7.55
CA ASP A 98 0.94 -0.33 8.09
C ASP A 98 0.27 -1.42 7.26
N ILE A 99 -0.09 -2.50 7.92
CA ILE A 99 -0.65 -3.69 7.27
C ILE A 99 -2.13 -3.81 7.61
N PHE A 100 -2.96 -3.78 6.58
CA PHE A 100 -4.41 -3.88 6.70
C PHE A 100 -4.90 -5.19 6.10
N THR A 101 -5.88 -5.82 6.72
CA THR A 101 -6.63 -6.91 6.10
C THR A 101 -7.98 -6.42 5.59
N ARG A 102 -8.42 -5.24 6.02
CA ARG A 102 -9.65 -4.59 5.55
C ARG A 102 -9.44 -3.09 5.47
N MET A 103 -10.04 -2.47 4.46
CA MET A 103 -10.09 -1.03 4.31
C MET A 103 -11.50 -0.65 3.87
N GLY A 104 -12.08 0.34 4.54
CA GLY A 104 -13.48 0.72 4.28
C GLY A 104 -14.45 -0.44 4.44
N GLY A 105 -14.14 -1.37 5.34
CA GLY A 105 -14.96 -2.57 5.57
C GLY A 105 -14.82 -3.65 4.51
N LYS A 106 -13.90 -3.49 3.55
CA LYS A 106 -13.73 -4.40 2.41
C LYS A 106 -12.39 -5.12 2.47
N THR A 107 -12.35 -6.36 1.99
CA THR A 107 -11.12 -7.13 1.85
C THR A 107 -10.45 -6.84 0.51
N LEU A 108 -9.25 -7.37 0.33
CA LEU A 108 -8.50 -7.20 -0.92
C LEU A 108 -9.30 -7.68 -2.14
N ASP A 109 -10.08 -8.76 -2.00
CA ASP A 109 -10.87 -9.30 -3.11
C ASP A 109 -11.86 -8.29 -3.68
N TYR A 110 -12.39 -7.40 -2.83
CA TYR A 110 -13.29 -6.34 -3.31
C TYR A 110 -12.59 -5.40 -4.30
N PHE A 111 -11.32 -5.10 -4.07
CA PHE A 111 -10.56 -4.16 -4.88
C PHE A 111 -9.86 -4.83 -6.07
N ARG A 112 -9.72 -6.14 -6.03
CA ARG A 112 -8.92 -6.90 -6.99
C ARG A 112 -9.24 -6.61 -8.46
N PRO A 113 -10.52 -6.52 -8.89
CA PRO A 113 -10.81 -6.27 -10.31
C PRO A 113 -10.33 -4.92 -10.83
N ARG A 114 -10.06 -3.98 -9.93
CA ARG A 114 -9.69 -2.60 -10.31
C ARG A 114 -8.24 -2.27 -9.98
N LEU A 115 -7.48 -3.22 -9.47
CA LEU A 115 -6.08 -2.99 -9.13
C LEU A 115 -5.30 -2.55 -10.37
N ARG A 116 -4.40 -1.61 -10.15
CA ARG A 116 -3.41 -1.19 -11.12
C ARG A 116 -2.04 -1.71 -10.69
N HIS A 117 -1.07 -1.60 -11.57
CA HIS A 117 0.27 -2.12 -11.31
C HIS A 117 1.30 -1.12 -11.77
N ILE A 118 2.39 -1.02 -11.02
CA ILE A 118 3.61 -0.38 -11.51
C ILE A 118 4.69 -1.43 -11.65
N LYS A 119 5.61 -1.19 -12.56
CA LYS A 119 6.73 -2.09 -12.78
C LYS A 119 7.91 -1.64 -11.94
N ALA A 120 8.48 -2.56 -11.18
CA ALA A 120 9.70 -2.33 -10.41
C ALA A 120 10.65 -3.50 -10.67
N GLY A 121 11.70 -3.26 -11.46
CA GLY A 121 12.59 -4.32 -11.90
C GLY A 121 11.83 -5.37 -12.72
N HIS A 122 11.85 -6.60 -12.25
CA HIS A 122 11.19 -7.74 -12.91
C HIS A 122 9.79 -8.02 -12.36
N VAL A 123 9.33 -7.26 -11.36
CA VAL A 123 8.06 -7.51 -10.71
C VAL A 123 7.07 -6.39 -11.00
N ARG A 124 5.79 -6.73 -10.90
CA ARG A 124 4.70 -5.76 -10.98
C ARG A 124 4.11 -5.61 -9.59
N ILE A 125 4.05 -4.38 -9.11
CA ILE A 125 3.55 -4.07 -7.77
C ILE A 125 2.11 -3.60 -7.89
N PRO A 126 1.14 -4.37 -7.32
CA PRO A 126 -0.26 -3.98 -7.38
C PRO A 126 -0.55 -2.84 -6.42
N HIS A 127 -1.41 -1.93 -6.83
CA HIS A 127 -1.87 -0.83 -5.99
C HIS A 127 -3.32 -0.49 -6.27
N LEU A 128 -3.96 0.17 -5.31
CA LEU A 128 -5.34 0.59 -5.46
C LEU A 128 -5.48 1.62 -6.59
N SER A 129 -6.62 1.57 -7.26
CA SER A 129 -6.96 2.48 -8.35
C SER A 129 -7.38 3.84 -7.82
N PRO A 130 -7.39 4.88 -8.70
CA PRO A 130 -7.93 6.17 -8.30
C PRO A 130 -9.35 6.10 -7.77
N ALA A 131 -10.22 5.31 -8.40
CA ALA A 131 -11.61 5.17 -7.97
C ALA A 131 -11.73 4.60 -6.56
N ASP A 132 -10.93 3.59 -6.25
CA ASP A 132 -10.96 2.98 -4.92
C ASP A 132 -10.34 3.89 -3.86
N LEU A 133 -9.32 4.67 -4.20
CA LEU A 133 -8.77 5.67 -3.29
C LEU A 133 -9.79 6.77 -2.98
N ILE A 134 -10.57 7.19 -3.97
CA ILE A 134 -11.67 8.14 -3.75
C ILE A 134 -12.69 7.54 -2.80
N PHE A 135 -13.09 6.29 -3.04
CA PHE A 135 -14.05 5.58 -2.18
C PHE A 135 -13.60 5.58 -0.71
N LEU A 136 -12.32 5.31 -0.47
CA LEU A 136 -11.79 5.21 0.88
C LEU A 136 -11.62 6.57 1.58
N LYS A 137 -11.43 7.65 0.81
CA LYS A 137 -11.06 8.96 1.36
C LYS A 137 -12.16 10.02 1.26
N GLN A 138 -13.22 9.76 0.49
CA GLN A 138 -14.21 10.81 0.15
C GLN A 138 -14.93 11.41 1.35
N ASP A 139 -15.08 10.67 2.43
CA ASP A 139 -15.77 11.15 3.62
C ASP A 139 -14.83 11.69 4.70
N SER A 140 -13.53 11.73 4.42
CA SER A 140 -12.55 12.22 5.37
C SER A 140 -12.61 13.74 5.51
N SER A 141 -12.45 14.23 6.73
CA SER A 141 -12.36 15.67 7.00
C SER A 141 -10.90 16.19 6.92
N ARG A 142 -9.93 15.30 6.76
CA ARG A 142 -8.52 15.68 6.69
C ARG A 142 -8.21 16.37 5.36
N ASP A 143 -7.52 17.51 5.43
CA ASP A 143 -7.15 18.26 4.21
C ASP A 143 -6.31 17.44 3.25
N LYS A 144 -5.38 16.64 3.78
CA LYS A 144 -4.55 15.77 2.98
C LYS A 144 -5.38 14.79 2.14
N ASP A 145 -6.41 14.20 2.75
CA ASP A 145 -7.28 13.26 2.04
C ASP A 145 -8.15 13.95 1.01
N LYS A 146 -8.59 15.18 1.29
CA LYS A 146 -9.35 15.98 0.32
C LYS A 146 -8.51 16.31 -0.91
N LEU A 147 -7.23 16.62 -0.71
CA LEU A 147 -6.31 16.86 -1.82
C LEU A 147 -6.08 15.59 -2.63
N ASP A 148 -5.94 14.45 -1.97
CA ASP A 148 -5.79 13.17 -2.65
C ASP A 148 -7.03 12.85 -3.50
N VAL A 149 -8.23 13.07 -2.95
CA VAL A 149 -9.49 12.85 -3.68
C VAL A 149 -9.55 13.72 -4.92
N ALA A 150 -9.23 15.01 -4.78
CA ALA A 150 -9.25 15.94 -5.91
C ALA A 150 -8.26 15.50 -7.00
N ALA A 151 -7.06 15.08 -6.60
CA ALA A 151 -6.05 14.60 -7.54
C ALA A 151 -6.49 13.33 -8.26
N MET A 152 -7.10 12.39 -7.54
CA MET A 152 -7.57 11.14 -8.14
C MET A 152 -8.73 11.38 -9.10
N LYS A 153 -9.65 12.31 -8.78
CA LYS A 153 -10.72 12.69 -9.68
C LYS A 153 -10.19 13.30 -10.98
N GLU A 154 -9.15 14.13 -10.86
CA GLU A 154 -8.52 14.73 -12.04
C GLU A 154 -7.86 13.68 -12.93
N ILE A 155 -7.18 12.70 -12.32
CA ILE A 155 -6.55 11.62 -13.06
C ILE A 155 -7.59 10.80 -13.82
N LEU A 156 -8.70 10.45 -13.16
CA LEU A 156 -9.80 9.73 -13.83
C LEU A 156 -10.40 10.53 -14.98
N ALA A 157 -10.55 11.84 -14.80
CA ALA A 157 -11.09 12.70 -15.85
C ALA A 157 -10.19 12.72 -17.08
N ARG A 158 -8.88 12.68 -16.90
CA ARG A 158 -7.92 12.64 -18.00
C ARG A 158 -7.93 11.31 -18.74
N GLU A 159 -8.26 10.23 -18.04
CA GLU A 159 -8.32 8.89 -18.64
C GLU A 159 -9.63 8.60 -19.35
N GLY A 160 -10.67 9.29 -18.95
CA GLY A 160 -12.00 9.16 -19.55
C GLY A 160 -12.19 10.05 -20.74
#